data_e5f664a8ef585f37eeacbb57dd687d1e
#
_entry.id   e5f664a8ef585f37eeacbb57dd687d1e
#
_cell.length_a   1.000
_cell.length_b   1.000
_cell.length_c   1.000
_cell.angle_alpha   90.00
_cell.angle_beta   90.00
_cell.angle_gamma   90.00
#
_symmetry.space_group_name_H-M   'P 1'
#
loop_
_entity.id
_entity.type
_entity.pdbx_description
1 polymer ?
#
loop_
_entity_poly.entity_id
_entity_poly.type
_entity_poly.pdbx_seq_one_letter_code
_entity_poly.pdbx_strand_id
1 'polypeptide(L)'
;IMINNETAMDNKLKVGEVLTFPSIDGLYYKLQKNETLAKVAKKYGVKVVDIVDYNNINPKKLKSGTTLFLKDVTLKKYKDVEQRLIAAQQAAEERKNAKAQRGKGKKGGGAAPPPDIVDGGDDGGAPVSYSGEGFAFPVRYAGVSSPFGNRYHPVLRRYILHTGVDLVAKYVPLRASKAGVVTFAGNMSGYGKIIIIKHDNGYETRYAHLSVISTNVGEHVNKGDLIGKTGNSGRTTGAHLHFEIRHNGVPKNPMKYLQ
;
A
#
# COMPACT_ATOMS: atom_id res chain seq x y z
N ILE A 1 -10.06 17.43 1.95
CA ILE A 1 -9.05 18.46 1.63
C ILE A 1 -8.36 18.94 2.91
N MET A 2 -9.10 19.35 3.93
CA MET A 2 -8.56 19.94 5.17
C MET A 2 -7.59 19.04 5.94
N ILE A 3 -7.70 17.72 5.82
CA ILE A 3 -6.80 16.78 6.53
C ILE A 3 -5.49 16.56 5.79
N ASN A 4 -5.47 16.77 4.49
CA ASN A 4 -4.30 16.54 3.66
C ASN A 4 -3.39 17.77 3.49
N ASN A 5 -3.88 18.96 3.90
CA ASN A 5 -3.14 20.22 3.78
C ASN A 5 -3.28 21.01 5.09
N GLU A 6 -2.16 21.31 5.74
CA GLU A 6 -2.15 22.04 7.03
C GLU A 6 -2.85 23.41 6.92
N THR A 7 -2.64 24.12 5.83
CA THR A 7 -3.22 25.46 5.57
C THR A 7 -4.73 25.41 5.38
N ALA A 8 -5.26 24.29 4.87
CA ALA A 8 -6.70 24.12 4.69
C ALA A 8 -7.47 23.94 6.01
N MET A 9 -6.76 23.62 7.11
CA MET A 9 -7.38 23.51 8.43
C MET A 9 -7.78 24.86 9.00
N ASP A 10 -7.10 25.94 8.62
CA ASP A 10 -7.38 27.30 9.09
C ASP A 10 -8.38 28.06 8.20
N ASN A 11 -8.95 27.41 7.20
CA ASN A 11 -9.86 28.02 6.19
C ASN A 11 -9.28 29.26 5.46
N LYS A 12 -7.97 29.40 5.42
CA LYS A 12 -7.25 30.53 4.83
C LYS A 12 -6.36 30.08 3.67
N LEU A 13 -6.99 29.60 2.59
CA LEU A 13 -6.24 29.32 1.36
C LEU A 13 -5.86 30.62 0.68
N LYS A 14 -4.59 30.73 0.31
CA LYS A 14 -4.06 31.89 -0.43
C LYS A 14 -4.01 31.57 -1.92
N VAL A 15 -4.27 32.58 -2.74
CA VAL A 15 -4.12 32.45 -4.21
C VAL A 15 -2.67 32.10 -4.53
N GLY A 16 -2.47 31.05 -5.36
CA GLY A 16 -1.12 30.55 -5.72
C GLY A 16 -0.58 29.48 -4.77
N GLU A 17 -1.29 29.12 -3.70
CA GLU A 17 -0.88 28.06 -2.80
C GLU A 17 -1.03 26.67 -3.45
N VAL A 18 0.04 25.88 -3.36
CA VAL A 18 0.05 24.50 -3.92
C VAL A 18 -0.59 23.55 -2.94
N LEU A 19 -1.73 22.99 -3.33
CA LEU A 19 -2.41 21.94 -2.57
C LEU A 19 -1.94 20.56 -3.04
N THR A 20 -1.54 19.73 -2.09
CA THR A 20 -1.14 18.36 -2.38
C THR A 20 -2.32 17.40 -2.21
N PHE A 21 -2.64 16.67 -3.26
CA PHE A 21 -3.66 15.63 -3.25
C PHE A 21 -2.99 14.28 -3.47
N PRO A 22 -3.27 13.27 -2.63
CA PRO A 22 -2.81 11.92 -2.90
C PRO A 22 -3.54 11.37 -4.13
N SER A 23 -2.81 10.63 -4.97
CA SER A 23 -3.38 9.95 -6.15
C SER A 23 -4.17 8.68 -5.79
N ILE A 24 -4.21 8.32 -4.53
CA ILE A 24 -4.89 7.15 -3.98
C ILE A 24 -5.62 7.55 -2.71
N ASP A 25 -6.68 6.82 -2.37
CA ASP A 25 -7.43 7.06 -1.13
C ASP A 25 -6.56 6.91 0.10
N GLY A 26 -6.62 7.91 0.97
CA GLY A 26 -5.84 7.95 2.20
C GLY A 26 -5.79 9.34 2.80
N LEU A 27 -5.06 9.46 3.90
CA LEU A 27 -4.84 10.76 4.55
C LEU A 27 -3.40 10.92 5.01
N TYR A 28 -2.95 12.17 5.16
CA TYR A 28 -1.69 12.49 5.81
C TYR A 28 -1.88 12.57 7.32
N TYR A 29 -1.02 11.87 8.05
CA TYR A 29 -1.00 11.78 9.49
C TYR A 29 0.33 12.25 10.06
N LYS A 30 0.33 13.18 11.01
CA LYS A 30 1.54 13.66 11.69
C LYS A 30 1.85 12.79 12.90
N LEU A 31 2.97 12.08 12.85
CA LEU A 31 3.40 11.16 13.91
C LEU A 31 3.61 11.90 15.23
N GLN A 32 2.91 11.46 16.29
CA GLN A 32 2.96 12.08 17.60
C GLN A 32 4.21 11.68 18.38
N LYS A 33 4.53 12.44 19.43
CA LYS A 33 5.65 12.16 20.33
C LYS A 33 5.44 10.77 20.98
N ASN A 34 6.48 9.94 20.98
CA ASN A 34 6.47 8.56 21.52
C ASN A 34 5.49 7.60 20.83
N GLU A 35 5.03 7.94 19.64
CA GLU A 35 4.22 7.06 18.82
C GLU A 35 5.10 6.26 17.85
N THR A 36 4.79 4.98 17.67
CA THR A 36 5.50 4.09 16.76
C THR A 36 4.62 3.73 15.56
N LEU A 37 5.23 3.35 14.43
CA LEU A 37 4.47 2.88 13.26
C LEU A 37 3.51 1.74 13.60
N ALA A 38 3.90 0.85 14.52
CA ALA A 38 3.05 -0.25 14.97
C ALA A 38 1.80 0.25 15.71
N LYS A 39 1.94 1.31 16.53
CA LYS A 39 0.80 1.95 17.20
C LYS A 39 -0.13 2.63 16.21
N VAL A 40 0.43 3.38 15.23
CA VAL A 40 -0.35 4.03 14.16
C VAL A 40 -1.07 2.98 13.31
N ALA A 41 -0.38 1.93 12.91
CA ALA A 41 -0.93 0.83 12.13
C ALA A 41 -2.12 0.17 12.84
N LYS A 42 -1.96 -0.15 14.13
CA LYS A 42 -3.03 -0.72 14.97
C LYS A 42 -4.19 0.27 15.14
N LYS A 43 -3.88 1.56 15.37
CA LYS A 43 -4.85 2.63 15.59
C LYS A 43 -5.81 2.78 14.40
N TYR A 44 -5.27 2.80 13.18
CA TYR A 44 -6.05 3.03 11.96
C TYR A 44 -6.38 1.76 11.18
N GLY A 45 -6.02 0.57 11.67
CA GLY A 45 -6.27 -0.70 11.00
C GLY A 45 -5.60 -0.80 9.63
N VAL A 46 -4.37 -0.28 9.53
CA VAL A 46 -3.51 -0.35 8.33
C VAL A 46 -2.28 -1.19 8.63
N LYS A 47 -1.62 -1.69 7.61
CA LYS A 47 -0.39 -2.47 7.82
C LYS A 47 0.81 -1.56 7.96
N VAL A 48 1.74 -1.88 8.87
CA VAL A 48 3.01 -1.13 9.04
C VAL A 48 3.80 -1.09 7.73
N VAL A 49 3.74 -2.18 6.96
CA VAL A 49 4.40 -2.28 5.64
C VAL A 49 3.86 -1.23 4.70
N ASP A 50 2.54 -1.09 4.61
CA ASP A 50 1.92 -0.11 3.74
C ASP A 50 2.35 1.30 4.14
N ILE A 51 2.40 1.61 5.45
CA ILE A 51 2.91 2.92 5.92
C ILE A 51 4.37 3.12 5.49
N VAL A 52 5.23 2.12 5.66
CA VAL A 52 6.65 2.21 5.28
C VAL A 52 6.79 2.38 3.77
N ASP A 53 6.06 1.59 3.00
CA ASP A 53 6.17 1.53 1.55
C ASP A 53 5.62 2.79 0.87
N TYR A 54 4.45 3.26 1.29
CA TYR A 54 3.86 4.47 0.71
C TYR A 54 4.60 5.75 1.08
N ASN A 55 5.32 5.76 2.21
CA ASN A 55 6.07 6.93 2.65
C ASN A 55 7.58 6.87 2.36
N ASN A 56 8.07 5.76 1.82
CA ASN A 56 9.49 5.54 1.55
C ASN A 56 10.40 5.88 2.75
N ILE A 57 9.98 5.48 3.96
CA ILE A 57 10.64 5.81 5.21
C ILE A 57 11.48 4.66 5.74
N ASN A 58 12.55 5.00 6.45
CA ASN A 58 13.30 4.03 7.25
C ASN A 58 12.72 4.01 8.68
N PRO A 59 12.08 2.91 9.13
CA PRO A 59 11.46 2.83 10.46
C PRO A 59 12.42 3.11 11.62
N LYS A 60 13.73 2.84 11.44
CA LYS A 60 14.76 3.08 12.46
C LYS A 60 15.16 4.54 12.59
N LYS A 61 14.88 5.38 11.59
CA LYS A 61 15.25 6.81 11.57
C LYS A 61 14.02 7.72 11.71
N LEU A 62 12.88 7.18 12.08
CA LEU A 62 11.63 7.93 12.17
C LEU A 62 11.64 8.87 13.38
N LYS A 63 11.27 10.13 13.15
CA LYS A 63 11.17 11.17 14.20
C LYS A 63 9.71 11.55 14.43
N SER A 64 9.37 11.99 15.63
CA SER A 64 8.08 12.63 15.90
C SER A 64 7.91 13.87 15.00
N GLY A 65 6.69 14.16 14.61
CA GLY A 65 6.39 15.24 13.65
C GLY A 65 6.52 14.85 12.18
N THR A 66 7.05 13.65 11.87
CA THR A 66 7.06 13.15 10.48
C THR A 66 5.64 12.97 9.97
N THR A 67 5.33 13.56 8.82
CA THR A 67 4.06 13.36 8.14
C THR A 67 4.08 12.03 7.39
N LEU A 68 3.08 11.19 7.64
CA LEU A 68 2.92 9.87 7.06
C LEU A 68 1.63 9.83 6.23
N PHE A 69 1.70 9.30 5.03
CA PHE A 69 0.50 8.97 4.26
C PHE A 69 -0.04 7.60 4.71
N LEU A 70 -1.29 7.57 5.15
CA LEU A 70 -2.00 6.36 5.57
C LEU A 70 -2.98 5.97 4.46
N LYS A 71 -2.61 5.02 3.65
CA LYS A 71 -3.45 4.51 2.56
C LYS A 71 -4.72 3.85 3.11
N ASP A 72 -5.83 4.00 2.39
CA ASP A 72 -7.16 3.44 2.70
C ASP A 72 -7.75 3.92 4.04
N VAL A 73 -7.19 5.00 4.61
CA VAL A 73 -7.76 5.68 5.76
C VAL A 73 -8.55 6.90 5.29
N THR A 74 -9.87 6.77 5.25
CA THR A 74 -10.78 7.87 4.90
C THR A 74 -10.94 8.83 6.06
N LEU A 75 -11.39 10.06 5.77
CA LEU A 75 -11.73 11.05 6.81
C LEU A 75 -12.75 10.50 7.81
N LYS A 76 -13.75 9.75 7.35
CA LYS A 76 -14.74 9.11 8.21
C LYS A 76 -14.06 8.12 9.16
N LYS A 77 -13.23 7.22 8.64
CA LYS A 77 -12.47 6.24 9.44
C LYS A 77 -11.55 6.92 10.45
N TYR A 78 -10.91 8.01 10.07
CA TYR A 78 -10.08 8.82 10.97
C TYR A 78 -10.92 9.36 12.15
N LYS A 79 -12.04 10.02 11.86
CA LYS A 79 -12.94 10.58 12.90
C LYS A 79 -13.50 9.50 13.80
N ASP A 80 -13.91 8.36 13.25
CA ASP A 80 -14.44 7.24 14.04
C ASP A 80 -13.37 6.67 15.00
N VAL A 81 -12.13 6.57 14.56
CA VAL A 81 -11.01 6.11 15.39
C VAL A 81 -10.71 7.11 16.50
N GLU A 82 -10.64 8.41 16.19
CA GLU A 82 -10.40 9.45 17.19
C GLU A 82 -11.51 9.47 18.25
N GLN A 83 -12.77 9.39 17.86
CA GLN A 83 -13.91 9.33 18.78
C GLN A 83 -13.85 8.10 19.71
N ARG A 84 -13.51 6.92 19.15
CA ARG A 84 -13.34 5.70 19.97
C ARG A 84 -12.20 5.82 20.98
N LEU A 85 -11.11 6.49 20.60
CA LEU A 85 -9.98 6.70 21.51
C LEU A 85 -10.35 7.66 22.64
N ILE A 86 -11.06 8.74 22.34
CA ILE A 86 -11.57 9.69 23.34
C ILE A 86 -12.51 8.97 24.30
N ALA A 87 -13.48 8.22 23.80
CA ALA A 87 -14.41 7.44 24.62
C ALA A 87 -13.68 6.39 25.49
N ALA A 88 -12.68 5.71 24.93
CA ALA A 88 -11.88 4.74 25.69
C ALA A 88 -11.04 5.39 26.78
N GLN A 89 -10.50 6.60 26.55
CA GLN A 89 -9.78 7.38 27.57
C GLN A 89 -10.71 7.82 28.68
N GLN A 90 -11.89 8.34 28.35
CA GLN A 90 -12.90 8.73 29.33
C GLN A 90 -13.35 7.54 30.20
N ALA A 91 -13.66 6.41 29.56
CA ALA A 91 -14.03 5.19 30.29
C ALA A 91 -12.87 4.64 31.17
N ALA A 92 -11.63 4.79 30.73
CA ALA A 92 -10.46 4.39 31.54
C ALA A 92 -10.27 5.29 32.74
N GLU A 93 -10.55 6.58 32.62
CA GLU A 93 -10.47 7.56 33.66
C GLU A 93 -11.59 7.38 34.69
N GLU A 94 -12.82 7.12 34.25
CA GLU A 94 -13.95 6.74 35.11
C GLU A 94 -13.66 5.45 35.88
N ARG A 95 -13.07 4.43 35.25
CA ARG A 95 -12.66 3.18 35.93
C ARG A 95 -11.56 3.41 36.97
N LYS A 96 -10.61 4.31 36.71
CA LYS A 96 -9.59 4.70 37.71
C LYS A 96 -10.21 5.39 38.87
N ASN A 97 -11.13 6.32 38.66
CA ASN A 97 -11.84 7.04 39.70
C ASN A 97 -12.76 6.12 40.50
N ALA A 98 -13.46 5.18 39.86
CA ALA A 98 -14.25 4.16 40.54
C ALA A 98 -13.40 3.16 41.36
N LYS A 99 -12.20 2.81 40.88
CA LYS A 99 -11.24 1.97 41.62
C LYS A 99 -10.65 2.71 42.85
N ALA A 100 -10.38 4.00 42.71
CA ALA A 100 -9.91 4.84 43.81
C ALA A 100 -10.97 4.92 44.93
N GLN A 101 -12.25 4.91 44.60
CA GLN A 101 -13.36 4.88 45.55
C GLN A 101 -13.62 3.49 46.16
N ARG A 102 -13.24 2.37 45.46
CA ARG A 102 -13.40 0.99 45.94
C ARG A 102 -12.17 0.38 46.64
N GLY A 103 -11.15 1.18 46.91
CA GLY A 103 -9.88 0.76 47.50
C GLY A 103 -9.94 0.32 48.97
N LYS A 104 -10.94 -0.46 49.39
CA LYS A 104 -10.93 -1.31 50.58
C LYS A 104 -11.75 -2.58 50.28
N GLY A 105 -11.12 -3.63 49.78
CA GLY A 105 -11.77 -4.96 49.74
C GLY A 105 -11.32 -5.90 48.61
N LYS A 106 -10.49 -6.85 49.02
CA LYS A 106 -10.29 -8.24 48.56
C LYS A 106 -9.83 -8.61 47.14
N LYS A 107 -8.79 -9.43 47.16
CA LYS A 107 -8.16 -10.25 46.13
C LYS A 107 -9.10 -11.28 45.49
N GLY A 108 -8.84 -11.60 44.20
CA GLY A 108 -9.05 -12.94 43.64
C GLY A 108 -9.66 -12.96 42.23
N GLY A 109 -9.03 -13.67 41.28
CA GLY A 109 -9.66 -14.22 40.11
C GLY A 109 -8.98 -13.86 38.79
N GLY A 110 -8.20 -14.82 38.23
CA GLY A 110 -7.54 -14.71 36.93
C GLY A 110 -8.53 -14.76 35.75
N ALA A 111 -8.17 -14.10 34.70
CA ALA A 111 -8.87 -14.18 33.40
C ALA A 111 -7.98 -14.85 32.36
N ALA A 112 -8.55 -15.78 31.62
CA ALA A 112 -7.94 -16.55 30.54
C ALA A 112 -7.62 -15.68 29.32
N PRO A 113 -6.66 -16.09 28.48
CA PRO A 113 -6.30 -15.36 27.26
C PRO A 113 -7.36 -15.57 26.14
N PRO A 114 -7.47 -14.60 25.20
CA PRO A 114 -8.38 -14.74 24.06
C PRO A 114 -7.84 -15.72 23.01
N PRO A 115 -8.71 -16.35 22.23
CA PRO A 115 -8.32 -17.37 21.27
C PRO A 115 -7.56 -16.83 20.05
N ASP A 116 -6.67 -17.66 19.52
CA ASP A 116 -5.85 -17.42 18.34
C ASP A 116 -6.72 -17.30 17.09
N ILE A 117 -6.37 -16.28 16.26
CA ILE A 117 -6.97 -16.11 14.94
C ILE A 117 -6.27 -17.07 13.99
N VAL A 118 -6.99 -18.08 13.55
CA VAL A 118 -6.56 -19.05 12.53
C VAL A 118 -6.35 -18.36 11.19
N ASP A 119 -5.19 -18.64 10.63
CA ASP A 119 -4.73 -18.27 9.29
C ASP A 119 -5.70 -18.80 8.23
N GLY A 120 -6.22 -17.89 7.40
CA GLY A 120 -7.14 -18.24 6.31
C GLY A 120 -6.41 -18.94 5.17
N GLY A 121 -6.80 -20.19 4.97
CA GLY A 121 -6.26 -21.13 4.02
C GLY A 121 -6.17 -20.67 2.57
N ASP A 122 -5.21 -21.26 1.90
CA ASP A 122 -5.03 -21.41 0.47
C ASP A 122 -6.33 -21.88 -0.21
N ASP A 123 -7.01 -21.00 -0.93
CA ASP A 123 -8.11 -21.37 -1.80
C ASP A 123 -7.56 -21.98 -3.09
N GLY A 124 -7.43 -23.28 -3.09
CA GLY A 124 -7.18 -24.11 -4.27
C GLY A 124 -8.27 -23.97 -5.32
N GLY A 125 -8.36 -22.80 -5.97
CA GLY A 125 -9.21 -22.59 -7.14
C GLY A 125 -8.59 -23.27 -8.35
N ALA A 126 -9.35 -24.19 -8.98
CA ALA A 126 -9.01 -24.85 -10.22
C ALA A 126 -8.54 -23.87 -11.31
N PRO A 127 -7.68 -24.29 -12.26
CA PRO A 127 -7.18 -23.41 -13.33
C PRO A 127 -8.37 -22.97 -14.18
N VAL A 128 -8.68 -21.68 -14.12
CA VAL A 128 -9.67 -21.07 -15.02
C VAL A 128 -9.04 -21.01 -16.39
N SER A 129 -9.53 -21.80 -17.31
CA SER A 129 -9.18 -21.75 -18.73
C SER A 129 -9.62 -20.41 -19.30
N TYR A 130 -8.66 -19.51 -19.50
CA TYR A 130 -8.90 -18.24 -20.20
C TYR A 130 -8.75 -18.47 -21.71
N SER A 131 -9.88 -18.70 -22.39
CA SER A 131 -9.98 -18.65 -23.83
C SER A 131 -9.60 -17.27 -24.36
N GLY A 132 -8.44 -17.14 -24.99
CA GLY A 132 -8.14 -16.07 -25.97
C GLY A 132 -7.72 -14.69 -25.47
N GLU A 133 -7.86 -14.32 -24.19
CA GLU A 133 -7.63 -12.97 -23.67
C GLU A 133 -6.55 -12.86 -22.59
N GLY A 134 -5.54 -13.70 -22.63
CA GLY A 134 -4.44 -13.69 -21.67
C GLY A 134 -3.62 -12.39 -21.69
N PHE A 135 -2.91 -12.13 -20.59
CA PHE A 135 -1.94 -11.03 -20.51
C PHE A 135 -0.64 -11.42 -21.23
N ALA A 136 -0.14 -10.56 -22.13
CA ALA A 136 1.15 -10.76 -22.74
C ALA A 136 2.28 -10.44 -21.76
N PHE A 137 3.45 -11.08 -21.94
CA PHE A 137 4.65 -10.66 -21.24
C PHE A 137 4.99 -9.20 -21.60
N PRO A 138 5.15 -8.31 -20.56
CA PRO A 138 5.35 -6.88 -20.78
C PRO A 138 6.76 -6.55 -21.31
N VAL A 139 7.70 -7.45 -21.12
CA VAL A 139 9.11 -7.29 -21.50
C VAL A 139 9.71 -8.63 -21.93
N ARG A 140 10.79 -8.58 -22.72
CA ARG A 140 11.75 -9.69 -22.79
C ARG A 140 12.59 -9.66 -21.52
N TYR A 141 12.74 -10.78 -20.83
CA TYR A 141 13.46 -10.88 -19.56
C TYR A 141 14.38 -12.08 -19.54
N ALA A 142 15.46 -11.98 -18.74
CA ALA A 142 16.46 -13.03 -18.62
C ALA A 142 16.12 -14.08 -17.53
N GLY A 143 15.18 -13.76 -16.64
CA GLY A 143 14.76 -14.64 -15.55
C GLY A 143 13.92 -13.89 -14.52
N VAL A 144 13.44 -14.61 -13.52
CA VAL A 144 12.69 -14.07 -12.37
C VAL A 144 13.65 -13.91 -11.21
N SER A 145 13.90 -12.67 -10.76
CA SER A 145 14.77 -12.40 -9.62
C SER A 145 14.02 -12.50 -8.28
N SER A 146 12.70 -12.27 -8.28
CA SER A 146 11.87 -12.44 -7.10
C SER A 146 10.45 -12.85 -7.51
N PRO A 147 9.95 -14.03 -7.10
CA PRO A 147 8.60 -14.47 -7.44
C PRO A 147 7.54 -13.75 -6.59
N PHE A 148 6.29 -13.84 -7.04
CA PHE A 148 5.11 -13.48 -6.27
C PHE A 148 4.97 -14.37 -5.04
N GLY A 149 4.51 -13.80 -3.94
CA GLY A 149 4.15 -14.57 -2.74
C GLY A 149 4.85 -14.10 -1.47
N ASN A 150 4.61 -14.81 -0.41
CA ASN A 150 5.18 -14.50 0.90
C ASN A 150 6.69 -14.74 0.90
N ARG A 151 7.45 -13.70 1.26
CA ARG A 151 8.90 -13.79 1.43
C ARG A 151 9.33 -13.20 2.76
N TYR A 152 10.38 -13.76 3.35
CA TYR A 152 10.96 -13.24 4.58
C TYR A 152 11.65 -11.89 4.29
N HIS A 153 11.19 -10.82 4.96
CA HIS A 153 11.82 -9.50 4.85
C HIS A 153 12.89 -9.34 5.93
N PRO A 154 14.17 -9.27 5.58
CA PRO A 154 15.27 -9.35 6.56
C PRO A 154 15.30 -8.18 7.54
N VAL A 155 14.85 -6.99 7.11
CA VAL A 155 14.80 -5.80 7.98
C VAL A 155 13.61 -5.85 8.93
N LEU A 156 12.44 -6.29 8.44
CA LEU A 156 11.22 -6.37 9.24
C LEU A 156 11.10 -7.70 10.01
N ARG A 157 11.99 -8.65 9.75
CA ARG A 157 12.06 -9.99 10.36
C ARG A 157 10.72 -10.73 10.35
N ARG A 158 9.99 -10.62 9.24
CA ARG A 158 8.70 -11.28 9.05
C ARG A 158 8.46 -11.59 7.58
N TYR A 159 7.52 -12.50 7.33
CA TYR A 159 7.03 -12.73 5.98
C TYR A 159 6.15 -11.57 5.53
N ILE A 160 6.39 -11.08 4.33
CA ILE A 160 5.57 -10.08 3.65
C ILE A 160 5.23 -10.57 2.24
N LEU A 161 4.03 -10.26 1.81
CA LEU A 161 3.60 -10.58 0.46
C LEU A 161 4.34 -9.71 -0.56
N HIS A 162 5.05 -10.33 -1.49
CA HIS A 162 5.50 -9.70 -2.72
C HIS A 162 4.34 -9.66 -3.70
N THR A 163 3.77 -8.49 -3.93
CA THR A 163 2.51 -8.29 -4.67
C THR A 163 2.62 -8.46 -6.17
N GLY A 164 3.83 -8.70 -6.69
CA GLY A 164 4.13 -8.88 -8.10
C GLY A 164 5.24 -9.88 -8.34
N VAL A 165 5.80 -9.84 -9.52
CA VAL A 165 7.00 -10.59 -9.92
C VAL A 165 8.07 -9.61 -10.38
N ASP A 166 9.33 -9.86 -9.98
CA ASP A 166 10.46 -9.06 -10.43
C ASP A 166 11.16 -9.78 -11.59
N LEU A 167 11.02 -9.20 -12.80
CA LEU A 167 11.58 -9.73 -14.04
C LEU A 167 12.93 -9.05 -14.33
N VAL A 168 13.98 -9.85 -14.50
CA VAL A 168 15.34 -9.35 -14.85
C VAL A 168 15.29 -8.76 -16.26
N ALA A 169 15.12 -7.45 -16.35
CA ALA A 169 14.93 -6.70 -17.60
C ALA A 169 15.56 -5.31 -17.44
N LYS A 170 16.80 -5.15 -17.91
CA LYS A 170 17.61 -3.94 -17.67
C LYS A 170 17.46 -2.96 -18.83
N TYR A 171 16.77 -1.84 -18.60
CA TYR A 171 16.62 -0.73 -19.54
C TYR A 171 16.09 -1.16 -20.93
N VAL A 172 15.13 -2.09 -20.96
CA VAL A 172 14.51 -2.59 -22.18
C VAL A 172 13.14 -1.96 -22.43
N PRO A 173 12.65 -1.96 -23.69
CA PRO A 173 11.30 -1.51 -24.01
C PRO A 173 10.24 -2.26 -23.20
N LEU A 174 9.30 -1.51 -22.64
CA LEU A 174 8.17 -1.99 -21.87
C LEU A 174 6.89 -1.87 -22.67
N ARG A 175 6.09 -2.93 -22.70
CA ARG A 175 4.83 -2.97 -23.44
C ARG A 175 3.65 -3.26 -22.54
N ALA A 176 2.46 -2.77 -22.93
CA ALA A 176 1.22 -3.06 -22.21
C ALA A 176 0.86 -4.56 -22.34
N SER A 177 0.63 -5.21 -21.22
CA SER A 177 0.30 -6.65 -21.18
C SER A 177 -1.10 -6.95 -21.70
N LYS A 178 -2.02 -6.00 -21.63
CA LYS A 178 -3.40 -6.09 -22.09
C LYS A 178 -3.91 -4.70 -22.44
N ALA A 179 -4.90 -4.61 -23.32
CA ALA A 179 -5.57 -3.36 -23.68
C ALA A 179 -6.27 -2.74 -22.45
N GLY A 180 -6.27 -1.42 -22.35
CA GLY A 180 -6.92 -0.72 -21.26
C GLY A 180 -6.66 0.78 -21.24
N VAL A 181 -7.01 1.43 -20.12
CA VAL A 181 -6.81 2.86 -19.91
C VAL A 181 -5.75 3.08 -18.86
N VAL A 182 -4.79 3.95 -19.13
CA VAL A 182 -3.77 4.37 -18.19
C VAL A 182 -4.43 5.21 -17.08
N THR A 183 -4.43 4.72 -15.87
CA THR A 183 -5.00 5.42 -14.70
C THR A 183 -3.96 6.13 -13.84
N PHE A 184 -2.69 5.77 -14.02
CA PHE A 184 -1.57 6.45 -13.38
C PHE A 184 -0.30 6.32 -14.22
N ALA A 185 0.46 7.42 -14.34
CA ALA A 185 1.76 7.48 -14.99
C ALA A 185 2.62 8.53 -14.29
N GLY A 186 3.58 8.11 -13.44
CA GLY A 186 4.34 9.04 -12.62
C GLY A 186 5.22 8.37 -11.58
N ASN A 187 5.68 9.14 -10.58
CA ASN A 187 6.45 8.62 -9.46
C ASN A 187 5.52 8.22 -8.31
N MET A 188 5.73 7.01 -7.77
CA MET A 188 5.02 6.51 -6.59
C MET A 188 6.04 5.97 -5.59
N SER A 189 5.83 6.28 -4.30
CA SER A 189 6.74 5.86 -3.24
C SER A 189 6.93 4.34 -3.23
N GLY A 190 8.17 3.90 -3.11
CA GLY A 190 8.56 2.49 -3.19
C GLY A 190 8.70 1.98 -4.62
N TYR A 191 7.73 2.22 -5.49
CA TYR A 191 7.71 1.76 -6.88
C TYR A 191 8.60 2.59 -7.84
N GLY A 192 8.97 3.82 -7.43
CA GLY A 192 9.64 4.75 -8.35
C GLY A 192 8.72 5.19 -9.47
N LYS A 193 9.24 5.31 -10.69
CA LYS A 193 8.41 5.56 -11.88
C LYS A 193 7.56 4.32 -12.16
N ILE A 194 6.24 4.52 -12.23
CA ILE A 194 5.26 3.45 -12.39
C ILE A 194 4.18 3.86 -13.38
N ILE A 195 3.68 2.88 -14.13
CA ILE A 195 2.47 2.98 -14.94
C ILE A 195 1.45 2.01 -14.36
N ILE A 196 0.19 2.44 -14.28
CA ILE A 196 -0.95 1.61 -13.89
C ILE A 196 -1.97 1.67 -15.01
N ILE A 197 -2.37 0.49 -15.51
CA ILE A 197 -3.38 0.35 -16.55
C ILE A 197 -4.56 -0.43 -15.98
N LYS A 198 -5.74 0.16 -16.11
CA LYS A 198 -7.01 -0.50 -15.79
C LYS A 198 -7.55 -1.18 -17.04
N HIS A 199 -7.91 -2.44 -16.90
CA HIS A 199 -8.48 -3.29 -17.93
C HIS A 199 -9.94 -3.60 -17.62
N ASP A 200 -10.61 -4.27 -18.56
CA ASP A 200 -11.95 -4.80 -18.35
C ASP A 200 -11.99 -5.85 -17.24
N ASN A 201 -13.20 -6.16 -16.76
CA ASN A 201 -13.48 -7.20 -15.79
C ASN A 201 -12.74 -7.03 -14.44
N GLY A 202 -12.46 -5.76 -14.04
CA GLY A 202 -11.85 -5.45 -12.76
C GLY A 202 -10.35 -5.73 -12.65
N TYR A 203 -9.69 -6.03 -13.77
CA TYR A 203 -8.24 -6.22 -13.80
C TYR A 203 -7.47 -4.90 -13.84
N GLU A 204 -6.27 -4.92 -13.27
CA GLU A 204 -5.31 -3.82 -13.27
C GLU A 204 -3.90 -4.39 -13.39
N THR A 205 -3.05 -3.77 -14.21
CA THR A 205 -1.62 -4.08 -14.27
C THR A 205 -0.78 -2.91 -13.80
N ARG A 206 0.32 -3.21 -13.13
CA ARG A 206 1.29 -2.23 -12.61
C ARG A 206 2.68 -2.57 -13.12
N TYR A 207 3.39 -1.54 -13.58
CA TYR A 207 4.72 -1.64 -14.17
C TYR A 207 5.62 -0.64 -13.45
N ALA A 208 6.52 -1.11 -12.58
CA ALA A 208 7.30 -0.25 -11.70
C ALA A 208 8.81 -0.34 -11.94
N HIS A 209 9.56 0.52 -11.25
CA HIS A 209 11.01 0.73 -11.34
C HIS A 209 11.46 1.20 -12.73
N LEU A 210 10.60 1.96 -13.43
CA LEU A 210 10.86 2.40 -14.80
C LEU A 210 11.95 3.48 -14.88
N SER A 211 12.66 3.53 -16.02
CA SER A 211 13.54 4.66 -16.38
C SER A 211 12.78 5.72 -17.17
N VAL A 212 11.88 5.27 -18.07
CA VAL A 212 11.09 6.14 -18.95
C VAL A 212 9.62 5.74 -18.89
N ILE A 213 8.74 6.74 -18.82
CA ILE A 213 7.30 6.63 -19.03
C ILE A 213 7.01 7.27 -20.39
N SER A 214 6.35 6.55 -21.31
CA SER A 214 6.05 7.00 -22.67
C SER A 214 4.54 7.06 -22.95
N THR A 215 3.73 7.13 -21.91
CA THR A 215 2.26 7.21 -21.99
C THR A 215 1.73 8.18 -20.92
N ASN A 216 0.50 8.67 -21.11
CA ASN A 216 -0.14 9.65 -20.24
C ASN A 216 -1.38 9.08 -19.56
N VAL A 217 -1.76 9.65 -18.42
CA VAL A 217 -3.03 9.32 -17.73
C VAL A 217 -4.20 9.64 -18.66
N GLY A 218 -5.16 8.72 -18.74
CA GLY A 218 -6.33 8.79 -19.61
C GLY A 218 -6.10 8.21 -21.01
N GLU A 219 -4.88 7.87 -21.38
CA GLU A 219 -4.56 7.27 -22.67
C GLU A 219 -5.07 5.83 -22.77
N HIS A 220 -5.72 5.49 -23.89
CA HIS A 220 -6.07 4.13 -24.26
C HIS A 220 -4.86 3.46 -24.92
N VAL A 221 -4.47 2.31 -24.41
CA VAL A 221 -3.38 1.50 -24.96
C VAL A 221 -3.89 0.12 -25.36
N ASN A 222 -3.37 -0.40 -26.44
CA ASN A 222 -3.62 -1.76 -26.89
C ASN A 222 -2.60 -2.74 -26.27
N LYS A 223 -2.94 -4.01 -26.25
CA LYS A 223 -1.99 -5.08 -25.90
C LYS A 223 -0.77 -5.01 -26.81
N GLY A 224 0.43 -4.89 -26.22
CA GLY A 224 1.69 -4.80 -26.98
C GLY A 224 2.17 -3.38 -27.29
N ASP A 225 1.38 -2.34 -27.05
CA ASP A 225 1.80 -0.95 -27.24
C ASP A 225 2.99 -0.61 -26.36
N LEU A 226 3.92 0.20 -26.88
CA LEU A 226 5.10 0.67 -26.17
C LEU A 226 4.67 1.75 -25.16
N ILE A 227 4.80 1.47 -23.86
CA ILE A 227 4.37 2.38 -22.78
C ILE A 227 5.52 2.96 -21.97
N GLY A 228 6.76 2.49 -22.18
CA GLY A 228 7.90 3.00 -21.44
C GLY A 228 9.15 2.14 -21.60
N LYS A 229 10.04 2.27 -20.59
CA LYS A 229 11.29 1.53 -20.49
C LYS A 229 11.56 1.11 -19.06
N THR A 230 11.99 -0.13 -18.84
CA THR A 230 12.41 -0.62 -17.52
C THR A 230 13.61 0.15 -17.01
N GLY A 231 13.89 0.07 -15.72
CA GLY A 231 14.98 0.83 -15.11
C GLY A 231 15.31 0.40 -13.70
N ASN A 232 15.70 1.39 -12.89
CA ASN A 232 16.16 1.22 -11.51
C ASN A 232 15.66 2.36 -10.59
N SER A 233 14.46 2.87 -10.83
CA SER A 233 13.90 3.95 -10.02
C SER A 233 13.17 3.43 -8.79
N GLY A 234 13.07 4.25 -7.75
CA GLY A 234 12.42 3.87 -6.49
C GLY A 234 13.27 2.96 -5.60
N ARG A 235 12.60 2.10 -4.82
CA ARG A 235 13.28 1.19 -3.89
C ARG A 235 13.60 -0.14 -4.55
N THR A 236 14.79 -0.25 -5.12
CA THR A 236 15.27 -1.45 -5.83
C THR A 236 16.75 -1.69 -5.55
N THR A 237 17.21 -2.91 -5.69
CA THR A 237 18.62 -3.31 -5.56
C THR A 237 19.34 -3.36 -6.91
N GLY A 238 18.62 -3.20 -8.02
CA GLY A 238 19.18 -3.23 -9.36
C GLY A 238 18.11 -3.10 -10.44
N ALA A 239 18.52 -2.89 -11.69
CA ALA A 239 17.59 -2.68 -12.79
C ALA A 239 16.76 -3.94 -13.09
N HIS A 240 15.44 -3.83 -12.99
CA HIS A 240 14.46 -4.87 -13.26
C HIS A 240 13.08 -4.26 -13.53
N LEU A 241 12.11 -5.07 -13.92
CA LEU A 241 10.70 -4.71 -13.93
C LEU A 241 10.01 -5.38 -12.75
N HIS A 242 9.42 -4.59 -11.84
CA HIS A 242 8.41 -5.11 -10.94
C HIS A 242 7.04 -5.05 -11.64
N PHE A 243 6.42 -6.21 -11.81
CA PHE A 243 5.16 -6.36 -12.54
C PHE A 243 4.08 -6.98 -11.66
N GLU A 244 2.91 -6.31 -11.59
CA GLU A 244 1.75 -6.82 -10.84
C GLU A 244 0.55 -7.01 -11.77
N ILE A 245 -0.24 -8.05 -11.49
CA ILE A 245 -1.62 -8.18 -11.94
C ILE A 245 -2.50 -8.15 -10.70
N ARG A 246 -3.55 -7.32 -10.74
CA ARG A 246 -4.55 -7.25 -9.68
C ARG A 246 -5.94 -7.52 -10.26
N HIS A 247 -6.79 -8.15 -9.47
CA HIS A 247 -8.20 -8.34 -9.80
C HIS A 247 -9.03 -7.79 -8.63
N ASN A 248 -9.87 -6.80 -8.90
CA ASN A 248 -10.65 -6.07 -7.89
C ASN A 248 -9.77 -5.55 -6.72
N GLY A 249 -8.57 -5.03 -7.06
CA GLY A 249 -7.59 -4.52 -6.10
C GLY A 249 -6.72 -5.59 -5.42
N VAL A 250 -7.07 -6.87 -5.52
CA VAL A 250 -6.34 -7.97 -4.89
C VAL A 250 -5.19 -8.43 -5.80
N PRO A 251 -3.91 -8.43 -5.33
CA PRO A 251 -2.77 -8.94 -6.08
C PRO A 251 -2.95 -10.42 -6.44
N LYS A 252 -2.63 -10.77 -7.67
CA LYS A 252 -2.64 -12.14 -8.20
C LYS A 252 -1.22 -12.49 -8.67
N ASN A 253 -0.88 -13.80 -8.65
CA ASN A 253 0.40 -14.24 -9.16
C ASN A 253 0.49 -14.03 -10.68
N PRO A 254 1.32 -13.07 -11.19
CA PRO A 254 1.33 -12.73 -12.61
C PRO A 254 1.69 -13.91 -13.51
N MET A 255 2.55 -14.82 -13.04
CA MET A 255 3.01 -15.97 -13.84
C MET A 255 1.91 -16.97 -14.16
N LYS A 256 0.75 -16.90 -13.50
CA LYS A 256 -0.44 -17.71 -13.81
C LYS A 256 -1.32 -17.10 -14.93
N TYR A 257 -1.06 -15.86 -15.31
CA TYR A 257 -1.88 -15.07 -16.27
C TYR A 257 -1.12 -14.71 -17.54
N LEU A 258 0.20 -14.70 -17.47
CA LEU A 258 1.07 -14.36 -18.60
C LEU A 258 1.16 -15.51 -19.62
N GLN A 259 0.99 -15.16 -20.92
CA GLN A 259 1.04 -16.06 -22.08
C GLN A 259 1.99 -15.51 -23.14
#